data_2770da6fe682ebe9cdc8c86d0c2286c6
#
_entry.id   2770da6fe682ebe9cdc8c86d0c2286c6
#
_cell.length_a   1.000
_cell.length_b   1.000
_cell.length_c   1.000
_cell.angle_alpha   90.00
_cell.angle_beta   90.00
_cell.angle_gamma   90.00
#
_symmetry.space_group_name_H-M   'P 1'
#
loop_
_entity.id
_entity.type
_entity.pdbx_description
1 polymer ?
#
loop_
_entity_poly.entity_id
_entity_poly.type
_entity_poly.pdbx_seq_one_letter_code
_entity_poly.pdbx_strand_id
1 'polypeptide(L)'
;KYLLTSLIKEKVSVRNITYIFEKINDFSEEGSKADILNKVRLSLSRQICKNYVNEDGESISAFELSDKTYSEIVLSCDESEDSLIKIDGTLAEKLATKIVKKAKKLNIHNPKLIVPMDYRQIFFTLLSLYVNNITVLACEEIGCLYKIDSLGEV
;
A
#
# COMPACT_ATOMS: atom_id res chain seq x y z
N LYS A 1 8.70 9.81 15.21
CA LYS A 1 8.15 8.55 15.76
C LYS A 1 7.10 7.94 14.83
N TYR A 2 6.03 8.66 14.47
CA TYR A 2 4.95 8.15 13.62
C TYR A 2 5.45 7.52 12.31
N LEU A 3 6.28 8.23 11.53
CA LEU A 3 6.77 7.79 10.23
C LEU A 3 7.57 6.48 10.31
N LEU A 4 8.50 6.39 11.26
CA LEU A 4 9.28 5.15 11.45
C LEU A 4 8.41 3.98 11.90
N THR A 5 7.46 4.23 12.81
CA THR A 5 6.52 3.20 13.25
C THR A 5 5.67 2.68 12.08
N SER A 6 5.22 3.56 11.20
CA SER A 6 4.46 3.18 10.00
C SER A 6 5.28 2.34 9.04
N LEU A 7 6.52 2.73 8.76
CA LEU A 7 7.43 1.95 7.91
C LEU A 7 7.68 0.53 8.49
N ILE A 8 7.95 0.44 9.79
CA ILE A 8 8.20 -0.83 10.46
C ILE A 8 6.97 -1.74 10.45
N LYS A 9 5.78 -1.19 10.73
CA LYS A 9 4.51 -1.95 10.68
C LYS A 9 4.28 -2.58 9.31
N GLU A 10 4.67 -1.89 8.26
CA GLU A 10 4.56 -2.36 6.89
C GLU A 10 5.80 -3.15 6.42
N LYS A 11 6.66 -3.57 7.34
CA LYS A 11 7.87 -4.37 7.08
C LYS A 11 8.87 -3.70 6.12
N VAL A 12 8.84 -2.39 6.01
CA VAL A 12 9.84 -1.63 5.27
C VAL A 12 11.13 -1.58 6.09
N SER A 13 12.24 -1.99 5.47
CA SER A 13 13.54 -1.98 6.16
C SER A 13 13.97 -0.56 6.51
N VAL A 14 14.33 -0.36 7.76
CA VAL A 14 14.86 0.91 8.29
C VAL A 14 16.37 0.87 8.49
N ARG A 15 17.08 -0.07 7.85
CA ARG A 15 18.54 -0.21 7.99
C ARG A 15 19.29 1.05 7.63
N ASN A 16 18.88 1.73 6.57
CA ASN A 16 19.46 3.03 6.19
C ASN A 16 18.72 4.19 6.87
N ILE A 17 18.79 4.21 8.20
CA ILE A 17 18.07 5.18 9.02
C ILE A 17 18.49 6.62 8.70
N THR A 18 19.77 6.84 8.37
CA THR A 18 20.29 8.17 8.01
C THR A 18 19.59 8.70 6.78
N TYR A 19 19.50 7.90 5.72
CA TYR A 19 18.80 8.29 4.49
C TYR A 19 17.30 8.56 4.75
N ILE A 20 16.66 7.73 5.59
CA ILE A 20 15.26 7.94 5.95
C ILE A 20 15.07 9.28 6.67
N PHE A 21 15.96 9.62 7.61
CA PHE A 21 15.88 10.90 8.31
C PHE A 21 16.16 12.09 7.40
N GLU A 22 17.10 11.98 6.46
CA GLU A 22 17.32 13.00 5.43
C GLU A 22 16.03 13.24 4.64
N LYS A 23 15.38 12.18 4.16
CA LYS A 23 14.12 12.31 3.41
C LYS A 23 12.97 12.86 4.26
N ILE A 24 12.86 12.48 5.51
CA ILE A 24 11.88 13.06 6.45
C ILE A 24 12.13 14.57 6.61
N ASN A 25 13.39 14.97 6.72
CA ASN A 25 13.75 16.38 6.85
C ASN A 25 13.47 17.15 5.56
N ASP A 26 13.85 16.59 4.39
CA ASP A 26 13.60 17.20 3.09
C ASP A 26 12.10 17.51 2.88
N PHE A 27 11.21 16.63 3.34
CA PHE A 27 9.77 16.74 3.15
C PHE A 27 9.02 17.29 4.35
N SER A 28 9.69 17.68 5.44
CA SER A 28 9.06 18.02 6.73
C SER A 28 8.06 19.18 6.65
N GLU A 29 8.20 20.08 5.68
CA GLU A 29 7.33 21.23 5.46
C GLU A 29 6.31 21.01 4.32
N GLU A 30 6.25 19.82 3.72
CA GLU A 30 5.53 19.58 2.48
C GLU A 30 4.16 18.90 2.67
N GLY A 31 3.46 19.16 3.77
CA GLY A 31 2.09 18.67 3.96
C GLY A 31 1.85 17.92 5.27
N SER A 32 0.84 17.07 5.27
CA SER A 32 0.46 16.24 6.42
C SER A 32 1.49 15.14 6.69
N LYS A 33 1.41 14.50 7.87
CA LYS A 33 2.23 13.33 8.18
C LYS A 33 2.04 12.18 7.18
N ALA A 34 0.84 12.05 6.62
CA ALA A 34 0.55 11.06 5.59
C ALA A 34 1.25 11.40 4.27
N ASP A 35 1.25 12.67 3.86
CA ASP A 35 1.95 13.13 2.66
C ASP A 35 3.45 12.91 2.77
N ILE A 36 4.03 13.27 3.92
CA ILE A 36 5.45 13.04 4.20
C ILE A 36 5.77 11.53 4.13
N LEU A 37 4.93 10.68 4.73
CA LEU A 37 5.12 9.23 4.65
C LEU A 37 5.10 8.73 3.21
N ASN A 38 4.16 9.19 2.40
CA ASN A 38 4.05 8.83 0.99
C ASN A 38 5.31 9.23 0.21
N LYS A 39 5.82 10.44 0.41
CA LYS A 39 7.05 10.93 -0.23
C LYS A 39 8.29 10.15 0.20
N VAL A 40 8.41 9.85 1.49
CA VAL A 40 9.49 9.00 2.01
C VAL A 40 9.42 7.61 1.39
N ARG A 41 8.23 7.01 1.30
CA ARG A 41 8.05 5.70 0.65
C ARG A 41 8.42 5.74 -0.82
N LEU A 42 8.05 6.79 -1.56
CA LEU A 42 8.47 6.96 -2.96
C LEU A 42 9.98 7.01 -3.10
N SER A 43 10.66 7.69 -2.18
CA SER A 43 12.14 7.72 -2.15
C SER A 43 12.76 6.35 -1.87
N LEU A 44 12.01 5.45 -1.21
CA LEU A 44 12.40 4.06 -0.89
C LEU A 44 11.84 3.04 -1.88
N SER A 45 11.22 3.45 -2.97
CA SER A 45 10.47 2.58 -3.90
C SER A 45 11.27 1.37 -4.37
N ARG A 46 12.52 1.56 -4.77
CA ARG A 46 13.40 0.46 -5.19
C ARG A 46 13.62 -0.56 -4.09
N GLN A 47 13.90 -0.08 -2.89
CA GLN A 47 14.12 -0.94 -1.73
C GLN A 47 12.85 -1.70 -1.35
N ILE A 48 11.71 -1.03 -1.38
CA ILE A 48 10.41 -1.63 -1.05
C ILE A 48 10.05 -2.69 -2.09
N CYS A 49 10.04 -2.31 -3.37
CA CYS A 49 9.62 -3.20 -4.46
C CYS A 49 10.52 -4.41 -4.62
N LYS A 50 11.82 -4.26 -4.39
CA LYS A 50 12.80 -5.36 -4.49
C LYS A 50 12.42 -6.59 -3.65
N ASN A 51 11.74 -6.38 -2.52
CA ASN A 51 11.33 -7.47 -1.64
C ASN A 51 10.14 -8.29 -2.20
N TYR A 52 9.48 -7.79 -3.24
CA TYR A 52 8.25 -8.37 -3.78
C TYR A 52 8.35 -8.80 -5.24
N VAL A 53 9.51 -8.61 -5.84
CA VAL A 53 9.78 -9.00 -7.23
C VAL A 53 9.77 -10.51 -7.36
N ASN A 54 9.14 -11.01 -8.42
CA ASN A 54 9.13 -12.42 -8.76
C ASN A 54 10.54 -12.93 -9.12
N GLU A 55 10.68 -14.24 -9.30
CA GLU A 55 11.94 -14.89 -9.67
C GLU A 55 12.51 -14.41 -11.03
N ASP A 56 11.66 -13.87 -11.91
CA ASP A 56 12.07 -13.26 -13.18
C ASP A 56 12.89 -11.97 -13.00
N GLY A 57 12.87 -11.37 -11.81
CA GLY A 57 13.54 -10.11 -11.50
C GLY A 57 12.90 -8.86 -12.13
N GLU A 58 11.78 -9.00 -12.83
CA GLU A 58 11.15 -7.94 -13.65
C GLU A 58 9.71 -7.62 -13.26
N SER A 59 8.99 -8.55 -12.63
CA SER A 59 7.56 -8.41 -12.36
C SER A 59 7.21 -8.57 -10.88
N ILE A 60 6.07 -7.98 -10.50
CA ILE A 60 5.46 -8.14 -9.18
C ILE A 60 4.05 -8.69 -9.38
N SER A 61 3.77 -9.86 -8.79
CA SER A 61 2.44 -10.46 -8.83
C SER A 61 1.56 -9.86 -7.73
N ALA A 62 0.45 -9.24 -8.12
CA ALA A 62 -0.45 -8.58 -7.20
C ALA A 62 -1.89 -8.56 -7.71
N PHE A 63 -2.84 -8.43 -6.78
CA PHE A 63 -4.22 -8.08 -7.10
C PHE A 63 -4.35 -6.60 -7.40
N GLU A 64 -5.27 -6.25 -8.28
CA GLU A 64 -5.60 -4.88 -8.64
C GLU A 64 -7.03 -4.55 -8.20
N LEU A 65 -7.32 -3.28 -7.93
CA LEU A 65 -8.69 -2.85 -7.67
C LEU A 65 -9.48 -2.81 -8.98
N SER A 66 -10.68 -3.38 -8.96
CA SER A 66 -11.64 -3.17 -10.04
C SER A 66 -12.15 -1.73 -10.03
N ASP A 67 -12.53 -1.21 -11.19
CA ASP A 67 -13.12 0.14 -11.31
C ASP A 67 -14.36 0.31 -10.40
N LYS A 68 -15.14 -0.75 -10.26
CA LYS A 68 -16.30 -0.76 -9.38
C LYS A 68 -15.90 -0.59 -7.92
N THR A 69 -14.94 -1.39 -7.44
CA THR A 69 -14.47 -1.33 -6.06
C THR A 69 -13.81 0.02 -5.77
N TYR A 70 -13.00 0.52 -6.71
CA TYR A 70 -12.39 1.84 -6.60
C TYR A 70 -13.44 2.94 -6.48
N SER A 71 -14.45 2.94 -7.34
CA SER A 71 -15.54 3.93 -7.31
C SER A 71 -16.36 3.87 -6.02
N GLU A 72 -16.69 2.68 -5.52
CA GLU A 72 -17.39 2.49 -4.25
C GLU A 72 -16.60 3.09 -3.08
N ILE A 73 -15.28 2.91 -3.08
CA ILE A 73 -14.40 3.42 -2.04
C ILE A 73 -14.27 4.93 -2.10
N VAL A 74 -14.05 5.48 -3.29
CA VAL A 74 -13.95 6.94 -3.49
C VAL A 74 -15.24 7.64 -3.04
N LEU A 75 -16.40 7.07 -3.37
CA LEU A 75 -17.70 7.61 -2.95
C LEU A 75 -17.95 7.49 -1.45
N SER A 76 -17.32 6.55 -0.77
CA SER A 76 -17.45 6.35 0.68
C SER A 76 -16.44 7.15 1.51
N CYS A 77 -15.48 7.79 0.86
CA CYS A 77 -14.49 8.61 1.55
C CYS A 77 -15.11 9.93 2.00
N ASP A 78 -15.22 10.11 3.32
CA ASP A 78 -15.49 11.41 3.90
C ASP A 78 -14.20 12.22 3.97
N GLU A 79 -14.13 13.32 3.26
CA GLU A 79 -13.11 14.35 3.45
C GLU A 79 -13.41 15.11 4.75
N SER A 80 -13.06 14.51 5.88
CA SER A 80 -13.12 15.24 7.15
C SER A 80 -11.94 16.21 7.23
N GLU A 81 -12.14 17.36 7.89
CA GLU A 81 -11.18 18.47 8.01
C GLU A 81 -9.78 18.07 8.53
N ASP A 82 -9.60 16.85 9.03
CA ASP A 82 -8.34 16.31 9.56
C ASP A 82 -7.51 15.48 8.58
N SER A 83 -7.71 15.58 7.27
CA SER A 83 -6.92 14.85 6.25
C SER A 83 -6.91 13.33 6.40
N LEU A 84 -7.80 12.77 7.20
CA LEU A 84 -7.97 11.33 7.35
C LEU A 84 -9.10 10.85 6.44
N ILE A 85 -8.75 10.26 5.33
CA ILE A 85 -9.70 9.53 4.50
C ILE A 85 -10.24 8.38 5.35
N LYS A 86 -11.54 8.38 5.61
CA LYS A 86 -12.22 7.28 6.30
C LYS A 86 -12.94 6.43 5.27
N ILE A 87 -12.68 5.14 5.27
CA ILE A 87 -13.39 4.17 4.44
C ILE A 87 -14.38 3.39 5.32
N ASP A 88 -15.56 3.11 4.78
CA ASP A 88 -16.54 2.26 5.46
C ASP A 88 -15.93 0.87 5.76
N GLY A 89 -15.99 0.46 7.02
CA GLY A 89 -15.47 -0.83 7.48
C GLY A 89 -16.12 -2.03 6.78
N THR A 90 -17.38 -1.92 6.37
CA THR A 90 -18.07 -2.96 5.60
C THR A 90 -17.49 -3.15 4.21
N LEU A 91 -17.06 -2.10 3.54
CA LEU A 91 -16.39 -2.18 2.24
C LEU A 91 -15.01 -2.81 2.39
N ALA A 92 -14.27 -2.46 3.43
CA ALA A 92 -12.98 -3.06 3.74
C ALA A 92 -13.10 -4.56 4.00
N GLU A 93 -14.10 -5.00 4.76
CA GLU A 93 -14.37 -6.41 5.05
C GLU A 93 -14.75 -7.18 3.78
N LYS A 94 -15.61 -6.62 2.92
CA LYS A 94 -15.96 -7.23 1.63
C LYS A 94 -14.74 -7.39 0.72
N LEU A 95 -13.90 -6.37 0.64
CA LEU A 95 -12.67 -6.41 -0.14
C LEU A 95 -11.70 -7.46 0.42
N ALA A 96 -11.51 -7.48 1.74
CA ALA A 96 -10.68 -8.47 2.41
C ALA A 96 -11.14 -9.90 2.12
N THR A 97 -12.45 -10.15 2.18
CA THR A 97 -13.05 -11.45 1.86
C THR A 97 -12.77 -11.88 0.43
N LYS A 98 -12.89 -10.95 -0.53
CA LYS A 98 -12.56 -11.23 -1.95
C LYS A 98 -11.09 -11.59 -2.11
N ILE A 99 -10.18 -10.83 -1.47
CA ILE A 99 -8.74 -11.07 -1.54
C ILE A 99 -8.41 -12.44 -0.97
N VAL A 100 -8.90 -12.76 0.23
CA VAL A 100 -8.65 -14.06 0.89
C VAL A 100 -9.16 -15.21 0.04
N LYS A 101 -10.36 -15.11 -0.53
CA LYS A 101 -10.96 -16.14 -1.38
C LYS A 101 -10.12 -16.39 -2.64
N LYS A 102 -9.68 -15.31 -3.31
CA LYS A 102 -8.83 -15.43 -4.51
C LYS A 102 -7.44 -15.93 -4.17
N ALA A 103 -6.84 -15.44 -3.09
CA ALA A 103 -5.53 -15.89 -2.64
C ALA A 103 -5.52 -17.39 -2.31
N LYS A 104 -6.56 -17.90 -1.64
CA LYS A 104 -6.71 -19.34 -1.40
C LYS A 104 -6.80 -20.15 -2.69
N LYS A 105 -7.57 -19.69 -3.67
CA LYS A 105 -7.68 -20.38 -4.98
C LYS A 105 -6.35 -20.46 -5.72
N LEU A 106 -5.50 -19.45 -5.58
CA LEU A 106 -4.20 -19.34 -6.23
C LEU A 106 -3.05 -19.86 -5.35
N ASN A 107 -3.35 -20.37 -4.15
CA ASN A 107 -2.38 -20.84 -3.16
C ASN A 107 -1.35 -19.76 -2.78
N ILE A 108 -1.81 -18.53 -2.61
CA ILE A 108 -0.99 -17.38 -2.25
C ILE A 108 -1.11 -17.12 -0.75
N HIS A 109 0.02 -17.16 -0.03
CA HIS A 109 0.06 -16.92 1.42
C HIS A 109 0.26 -15.45 1.80
N ASN A 110 0.92 -14.67 0.96
CA ASN A 110 1.23 -13.28 1.18
C ASN A 110 0.63 -12.43 0.05
N PRO A 111 -0.68 -12.16 0.09
CA PRO A 111 -1.33 -11.41 -0.98
C PRO A 111 -0.82 -9.97 -1.02
N LYS A 112 -0.67 -9.45 -2.23
CA LYS A 112 -0.31 -8.06 -2.51
C LYS A 112 -1.45 -7.39 -3.22
N LEU A 113 -1.76 -6.17 -2.83
CA LEU A 113 -2.77 -5.32 -3.47
C LEU A 113 -2.10 -4.05 -3.97
N ILE A 114 -2.42 -3.64 -5.19
CA ILE A 114 -1.96 -2.38 -5.77
C ILE A 114 -3.11 -1.38 -5.73
N VAL A 115 -2.82 -0.20 -5.19
CA VAL A 115 -3.77 0.90 -5.05
C VAL A 115 -3.09 2.22 -5.38
N PRO A 116 -3.84 3.31 -5.64
CA PRO A 116 -3.26 4.65 -5.71
C PRO A 116 -2.60 5.06 -4.38
N MET A 117 -1.52 5.85 -4.44
CA MET A 117 -0.74 6.25 -3.27
C MET A 117 -1.58 6.93 -2.19
N ASP A 118 -2.52 7.79 -2.57
CA ASP A 118 -3.34 8.57 -1.64
C ASP A 118 -4.19 7.67 -0.73
N TYR A 119 -4.56 6.50 -1.19
CA TYR A 119 -5.38 5.53 -0.44
C TYR A 119 -4.57 4.40 0.20
N ARG A 120 -3.30 4.25 -0.15
CA ARG A 120 -2.47 3.10 0.22
C ARG A 120 -2.45 2.83 1.73
N GLN A 121 -2.16 3.85 2.52
CA GLN A 121 -2.01 3.68 3.97
C GLN A 121 -3.32 3.27 4.64
N ILE A 122 -4.43 3.84 4.19
CA ILE A 122 -5.73 3.53 4.76
C ILE A 122 -6.16 2.11 4.38
N PHE A 123 -5.90 1.68 3.14
CA PHE A 123 -6.12 0.29 2.72
C PHE A 123 -5.29 -0.68 3.56
N PHE A 124 -4.02 -0.39 3.78
CA PHE A 124 -3.18 -1.22 4.64
C PHE A 124 -3.75 -1.31 6.05
N THR A 125 -4.10 -0.18 6.66
CA THR A 125 -4.63 -0.14 8.03
C THR A 125 -5.90 -0.96 8.17
N LEU A 126 -6.84 -0.82 7.23
CA LEU A 126 -8.12 -1.52 7.28
C LEU A 126 -8.00 -3.01 6.92
N LEU A 127 -7.27 -3.33 5.84
CA LEU A 127 -7.14 -4.70 5.38
C LEU A 127 -6.30 -5.56 6.32
N SER A 128 -5.31 -4.98 7.00
CA SER A 128 -4.50 -5.71 7.98
C SER A 128 -5.29 -6.23 9.19
N LEU A 129 -6.49 -5.71 9.43
CA LEU A 129 -7.40 -6.22 10.46
C LEU A 129 -8.04 -7.57 10.06
N TYR A 130 -8.15 -7.84 8.77
CA TYR A 130 -8.86 -9.00 8.24
C TYR A 130 -7.96 -9.98 7.48
N VAL A 131 -6.87 -9.50 6.91
CA VAL A 131 -5.97 -10.29 6.05
C VAL A 131 -4.58 -10.31 6.65
N ASN A 132 -4.19 -11.48 7.14
CA ASN A 132 -2.82 -11.67 7.64
C ASN A 132 -1.81 -11.56 6.49
N ASN A 133 -0.69 -10.92 6.78
CA ASN A 133 0.42 -10.76 5.83
C ASN A 133 0.05 -10.03 4.52
N ILE A 134 -0.97 -9.17 4.54
CA ILE A 134 -1.28 -8.31 3.40
C ILE A 134 -0.15 -7.31 3.15
N THR A 135 0.19 -7.13 1.90
CA THR A 135 1.07 -6.04 1.45
C THR A 135 0.28 -5.13 0.53
N VAL A 136 0.30 -3.84 0.83
CA VAL A 136 -0.36 -2.82 -0.01
C VAL A 136 0.72 -1.93 -0.62
N LEU A 137 0.84 -1.98 -1.94
CA LEU A 137 1.78 -1.18 -2.72
C LEU A 137 1.03 -0.12 -3.50
N ALA A 138 1.66 1.04 -3.65
CA ALA A 138 1.11 2.06 -4.52
C ALA A 138 1.55 1.86 -5.97
N CYS A 139 0.67 2.20 -6.92
CA CYS A 139 1.03 2.22 -8.34
C CYS A 139 2.28 3.06 -8.58
N GLU A 140 2.39 4.20 -7.91
CA GLU A 140 3.49 5.15 -8.02
C GLU A 140 4.80 4.59 -7.46
N GLU A 141 4.76 3.73 -6.43
CA GLU A 141 5.95 3.04 -5.89
C GLU A 141 6.54 2.05 -6.90
N ILE A 142 5.68 1.35 -7.62
CA ILE A 142 6.09 0.39 -8.66
C ILE A 142 6.55 1.16 -9.90
N GLY A 143 5.74 2.14 -10.33
CA GLY A 143 6.03 3.02 -11.45
C GLY A 143 6.50 2.27 -12.69
N CYS A 144 7.62 2.72 -13.26
CA CYS A 144 8.27 2.07 -14.41
C CYS A 144 9.36 1.07 -14.01
N LEU A 145 9.57 0.81 -12.71
CA LEU A 145 10.65 -0.06 -12.22
C LEU A 145 10.38 -1.53 -12.54
N TYR A 146 9.14 -1.94 -12.38
CA TYR A 146 8.72 -3.33 -12.55
C TYR A 146 7.39 -3.44 -13.29
N LYS A 147 7.20 -4.55 -13.97
CA LYS A 147 5.91 -4.92 -14.58
C LYS A 147 4.96 -5.46 -13.51
N ILE A 148 3.68 -5.22 -13.67
CA ILE A 148 2.66 -5.80 -12.82
C ILE A 148 2.17 -7.09 -13.49
N ASP A 149 2.35 -8.20 -12.78
CA ASP A 149 1.73 -9.48 -13.11
C ASP A 149 0.41 -9.57 -12.36
N SER A 150 -0.70 -9.22 -13.03
CA SER A 150 -2.01 -9.14 -12.42
C SER A 150 -2.54 -10.51 -12.05
N LEU A 151 -2.86 -10.70 -10.76
CA LEU A 151 -3.53 -11.89 -10.24
C LEU A 151 -5.06 -11.82 -10.36
N GLY A 152 -5.55 -10.75 -10.95
CA GLY A 152 -6.95 -10.43 -11.14
C GLY A 152 -7.42 -9.25 -10.32
N GLU A 153 -8.63 -8.78 -10.64
CA GLU A 153 -9.25 -7.65 -9.97
C GLU A 153 -10.08 -8.09 -8.76
N VAL A 154 -10.10 -7.23 -7.76
CA VAL A 154 -10.90 -7.40 -6.53
C VAL A 154 -11.81 -6.22 -6.25
#